data_31746e81624db7dfd86d255846e50799
#
_entry.id   31746e81624db7dfd86d255846e50799
#
_cell.length_a   1.000
_cell.length_b   1.000
_cell.length_c   1.000
_cell.angle_alpha   90.00
_cell.angle_beta   90.00
_cell.angle_gamma   90.00
#
_symmetry.space_group_name_H-M   'P 1'
#
loop_
_entity.id
_entity.type
_entity.pdbx_description
1 polymer ?
#
loop_
_entity_poly.entity_id
_entity_poly.type
_entity_poly.pdbx_seq_one_letter_code
_entity_poly.pdbx_strand_id
1 'polypeptide(L)'
;QIEYGGNKLLCEDVLAEALDDHGFPSTVVYFSMVYGPRNIIPDREQRMFARLEAGRPVLIPGDGTTVFQVGHVDDQARAMEAISRAPVTVGRRYNITGKHFQSDLGYVATTAAHIGVEPDLRFIPAATMDSLWDGDLEVEAGSTSKANIDIRTSPEARRRQTSVRHRFRFATVMPRLAPNIHRWNRSVVFGIEALKRDTDWEPRHDLASMVAQTHAWHEETGGREYDWAYEDELLEILG
;
A
#
# COMPACT_ATOMS: atom_id res chain seq x y z
N GLN A 1 -11.92 -1.04 21.95
CA GLN A 1 -11.72 -1.91 20.77
C GLN A 1 -10.25 -1.80 20.38
N ILE A 2 -9.48 -2.86 20.55
CA ILE A 2 -8.06 -2.83 20.16
C ILE A 2 -8.04 -2.93 18.64
N GLU A 3 -7.62 -1.85 18.00
CA GLU A 3 -7.46 -1.78 16.55
C GLU A 3 -6.24 -2.62 16.10
N TYR A 4 -6.14 -2.92 14.81
CA TYR A 4 -5.04 -3.69 14.24
C TYR A 4 -3.65 -3.18 14.70
N GLY A 5 -3.43 -1.86 14.69
CA GLY A 5 -2.19 -1.25 15.16
C GLY A 5 -1.91 -1.50 16.65
N GLY A 6 -2.95 -1.40 17.49
CA GLY A 6 -2.83 -1.72 18.92
C GLY A 6 -2.43 -3.17 19.18
N ASN A 7 -3.01 -4.11 18.43
CA ASN A 7 -2.61 -5.53 18.53
C ASN A 7 -1.15 -5.76 18.10
N LYS A 8 -0.66 -5.01 17.10
CA LYS A 8 0.75 -5.09 16.71
C LYS A 8 1.68 -4.60 17.81
N LEU A 9 1.33 -3.50 18.49
CA LEU A 9 2.11 -3.01 19.63
C LEU A 9 2.15 -4.02 20.78
N LEU A 10 1.03 -4.67 21.11
CA LEU A 10 1.02 -5.75 22.11
C LEU A 10 1.94 -6.93 21.73
N CYS A 11 2.03 -7.26 20.44
CA CYS A 11 2.99 -8.29 20.00
C CYS A 11 4.44 -7.82 20.21
N GLU A 12 4.73 -6.54 20.03
CA GLU A 12 6.07 -5.98 20.28
C GLU A 12 6.42 -6.01 21.76
N ASP A 13 5.45 -5.71 22.66
CA ASP A 13 5.65 -5.79 24.11
C ASP A 13 6.01 -7.22 24.53
N VAL A 14 5.29 -8.23 24.03
CA VAL A 14 5.60 -9.65 24.27
C VAL A 14 7.01 -10.03 23.80
N LEU A 15 7.44 -9.51 22.65
CA LEU A 15 8.78 -9.77 22.14
C LEU A 15 9.87 -9.08 22.98
N ALA A 16 9.58 -7.88 23.48
CA ALA A 16 10.51 -7.18 24.38
C ALA A 16 10.66 -7.90 25.71
N GLU A 17 9.55 -8.33 26.33
CA GLU A 17 9.56 -9.14 27.56
C GLU A 17 10.32 -10.46 27.35
N ALA A 18 10.10 -11.15 26.22
CA ALA A 18 10.80 -12.40 25.91
C ALA A 18 12.32 -12.21 25.73
N LEU A 19 12.74 -11.07 25.21
CA LEU A 19 14.16 -10.71 25.12
C LEU A 19 14.74 -10.47 26.51
N ASP A 20 14.07 -9.67 27.35
CA ASP A 20 14.56 -9.29 28.68
C ASP A 20 14.60 -10.48 29.64
N ASP A 21 13.55 -11.32 29.66
CA ASP A 21 13.42 -12.43 30.61
C ASP A 21 14.17 -13.70 30.18
N HIS A 22 14.26 -13.94 28.87
CA HIS A 22 14.73 -15.22 28.33
C HIS A 22 15.85 -15.08 27.29
N GLY A 23 16.27 -13.86 26.95
CA GLY A 23 17.25 -13.61 25.90
C GLY A 23 16.77 -14.03 24.50
N PHE A 24 15.45 -14.04 24.26
CA PHE A 24 14.89 -14.41 22.96
C PHE A 24 15.26 -13.36 21.89
N PRO A 25 16.08 -13.71 20.88
CA PRO A 25 16.58 -12.73 19.93
C PRO A 25 15.48 -12.33 18.94
N SER A 26 14.94 -11.15 19.06
CA SER A 26 13.92 -10.62 18.17
C SER A 26 14.30 -9.25 17.61
N THR A 27 13.81 -8.95 16.41
CA THR A 27 13.90 -7.64 15.75
C THR A 27 12.55 -7.31 15.14
N VAL A 28 12.04 -6.13 15.38
CA VAL A 28 10.78 -5.68 14.81
C VAL A 28 11.03 -4.87 13.52
N VAL A 29 10.28 -5.16 12.47
CA VAL A 29 10.40 -4.46 11.20
C VAL A 29 9.04 -3.91 10.73
N TYR A 30 9.07 -2.69 10.20
CA TYR A 30 7.92 -2.02 9.64
C TYR A 30 8.16 -1.81 8.14
N PHE A 31 7.35 -2.48 7.35
CA PHE A 31 7.39 -2.31 5.90
C PHE A 31 6.51 -1.14 5.47
N SER A 32 7.02 -0.30 4.57
CA SER A 32 6.17 0.53 3.75
C SER A 32 5.40 -0.34 2.75
N MET A 33 4.63 0.26 1.87
CA MET A 33 3.94 -0.49 0.82
C MET A 33 4.95 -1.30 0.00
N VAL A 34 4.79 -2.63 0.01
CA VAL A 34 5.61 -3.55 -0.80
C VAL A 34 5.20 -3.42 -2.26
N TYR A 35 6.15 -3.19 -3.13
CA TYR A 35 5.97 -3.07 -4.57
C TYR A 35 6.81 -4.11 -5.30
N GLY A 36 6.33 -4.62 -6.42
CA GLY A 36 7.11 -5.57 -7.20
C GLY A 36 6.30 -6.73 -7.79
N PRO A 37 6.96 -7.58 -8.58
CA PRO A 37 6.35 -8.76 -9.15
C PRO A 37 5.73 -9.69 -8.09
N ARG A 38 4.71 -10.45 -8.50
CA ARG A 38 4.02 -11.44 -7.66
C ARG A 38 3.24 -10.84 -6.48
N ASN A 39 2.88 -9.56 -6.55
CA ASN A 39 1.99 -8.99 -5.56
C ASN A 39 0.64 -9.70 -5.60
N ILE A 40 0.24 -10.21 -4.42
CA ILE A 40 -1.04 -10.94 -4.27
C ILE A 40 -2.24 -9.99 -4.14
N ILE A 41 -2.02 -8.69 -4.03
CA ILE A 41 -3.07 -7.67 -3.94
C ILE A 41 -3.31 -7.11 -5.35
N PRO A 42 -4.35 -7.61 -6.06
CA PRO A 42 -4.52 -7.31 -7.48
C PRO A 42 -4.98 -5.88 -7.77
N ASP A 43 -5.58 -5.22 -6.79
CA ASP A 43 -6.18 -3.89 -6.94
C ASP A 43 -5.20 -2.73 -6.72
N ARG A 44 -3.89 -2.98 -6.71
CA ARG A 44 -2.88 -1.93 -6.57
C ARG A 44 -2.20 -1.62 -7.90
N GLU A 45 -0.89 -1.87 -8.00
CA GLU A 45 -0.12 -1.53 -9.19
C GLU A 45 -0.66 -2.19 -10.47
N GLN A 46 -1.10 -3.44 -10.41
CA GLN A 46 -1.65 -4.14 -11.57
C GLN A 46 -2.93 -3.46 -12.10
N ARG A 47 -3.80 -2.98 -11.18
CA ARG A 47 -4.99 -2.23 -11.56
C ARG A 47 -4.63 -0.88 -12.20
N MET A 48 -3.56 -0.23 -11.73
CA MET A 48 -3.08 1.02 -12.34
C MET A 48 -2.56 0.78 -13.76
N PHE A 49 -1.81 -0.30 -14.00
CA PHE A 49 -1.38 -0.67 -15.34
C PHE A 49 -2.56 -0.88 -16.28
N ALA A 50 -3.48 -1.77 -15.90
CA ALA A 50 -4.67 -2.05 -16.70
C ALA A 50 -5.53 -0.80 -16.97
N ARG A 51 -5.61 0.13 -16.00
CA ARG A 51 -6.34 1.40 -16.16
C ARG A 51 -5.70 2.29 -17.22
N LEU A 52 -4.39 2.47 -17.16
CA LEU A 52 -3.63 3.29 -18.09
C LEU A 52 -3.64 2.68 -19.49
N GLU A 53 -3.44 1.37 -19.62
CA GLU A 53 -3.50 0.64 -20.89
C GLU A 53 -4.87 0.71 -21.56
N ALA A 54 -5.94 0.68 -20.75
CA ALA A 54 -7.30 0.83 -21.23
C ALA A 54 -7.72 2.29 -21.51
N GLY A 55 -6.83 3.27 -21.30
CA GLY A 55 -7.15 4.70 -21.47
C GLY A 55 -8.23 5.21 -20.52
N ARG A 56 -8.39 4.59 -19.37
CA ARG A 56 -9.42 4.96 -18.39
C ARG A 56 -8.93 6.11 -17.49
N PRO A 57 -9.87 6.98 -17.01
CA PRO A 57 -9.52 8.04 -16.09
C PRO A 57 -8.81 7.53 -14.83
N VAL A 58 -7.77 8.25 -14.41
CA VAL A 58 -7.06 8.00 -13.15
C VAL A 58 -7.60 8.94 -12.09
N LEU A 59 -8.22 8.38 -11.06
CA LEU A 59 -8.82 9.12 -9.97
C LEU A 59 -7.76 9.47 -8.92
N ILE A 60 -7.52 10.77 -8.74
CA ILE A 60 -6.52 11.31 -7.81
C ILE A 60 -7.21 11.89 -6.58
N PRO A 61 -7.00 11.32 -5.38
CA PRO A 61 -7.54 11.88 -4.15
C PRO A 61 -6.92 13.23 -3.79
N GLY A 62 -7.76 14.22 -3.49
CA GLY A 62 -7.30 15.57 -3.16
C GLY A 62 -6.64 16.25 -4.36
N ASP A 63 -5.49 16.85 -4.12
CA ASP A 63 -4.67 17.54 -5.14
C ASP A 63 -3.51 16.68 -5.69
N GLY A 64 -3.39 15.43 -5.22
CA GLY A 64 -2.35 14.51 -5.65
C GLY A 64 -0.94 14.82 -5.13
N THR A 65 -0.80 15.76 -4.20
CA THR A 65 0.52 16.13 -3.64
C THR A 65 0.91 15.32 -2.41
N THR A 66 0.04 14.44 -1.93
CA THR A 66 0.33 13.55 -0.80
C THR A 66 1.53 12.67 -1.11
N VAL A 67 2.51 12.67 -0.20
CA VAL A 67 3.78 11.99 -0.37
C VAL A 67 3.83 10.68 0.40
N PHE A 68 4.36 9.65 -0.23
CA PHE A 68 4.53 8.32 0.33
C PHE A 68 5.83 7.65 -0.17
N GLN A 69 6.12 6.47 0.34
CA GLN A 69 7.23 5.63 -0.09
C GLN A 69 6.73 4.22 -0.40
N VAL A 70 7.38 3.61 -1.38
CA VAL A 70 7.23 2.18 -1.68
C VAL A 70 8.59 1.50 -1.58
N GLY A 71 8.61 0.25 -1.17
CA GLY A 71 9.81 -0.57 -1.12
C GLY A 71 9.70 -1.76 -2.08
N HIS A 72 10.73 -1.96 -2.90
CA HIS A 72 10.78 -3.12 -3.79
C HIS A 72 10.85 -4.42 -2.99
N VAL A 73 10.13 -5.44 -3.43
CA VAL A 73 10.06 -6.74 -2.73
C VAL A 73 11.45 -7.37 -2.51
N ASP A 74 12.34 -7.30 -3.51
CA ASP A 74 13.69 -7.85 -3.39
C ASP A 74 14.57 -7.02 -2.45
N ASP A 75 14.41 -5.69 -2.43
CA ASP A 75 15.10 -4.83 -1.48
C ASP A 75 14.68 -5.13 -0.04
N GLN A 76 13.39 -5.35 0.16
CA GLN A 76 12.85 -5.70 1.47
C GLN A 76 13.30 -7.10 1.92
N ALA A 77 13.36 -8.07 1.00
CA ALA A 77 13.89 -9.40 1.29
C ALA A 77 15.38 -9.34 1.68
N ARG A 78 16.19 -8.56 0.95
CA ARG A 78 17.60 -8.34 1.30
C ARG A 78 17.78 -7.63 2.65
N ALA A 79 16.88 -6.71 3.00
CA ALA A 79 16.88 -6.08 4.32
C ALA A 79 16.67 -7.09 5.44
N MET A 80 15.69 -8.00 5.27
CA MET A 80 15.45 -9.09 6.22
C MET A 80 16.67 -10.00 6.38
N GLU A 81 17.33 -10.35 5.27
CA GLU A 81 18.56 -11.12 5.30
C GLU A 81 19.69 -10.38 6.04
N ALA A 82 19.89 -9.10 5.76
CA ALA A 82 20.92 -8.29 6.42
C ALA A 82 20.66 -8.17 7.93
N ILE A 83 19.40 -7.95 8.33
CA ILE A 83 18.99 -7.93 9.74
C ILE A 83 19.30 -9.27 10.42
N SER A 84 18.96 -10.39 9.79
CA SER A 84 19.16 -11.72 10.37
C SER A 84 20.65 -12.08 10.61
N ARG A 85 21.56 -11.44 9.89
CA ARG A 85 23.01 -11.64 9.99
C ARG A 85 23.72 -10.66 10.93
N ALA A 86 23.05 -9.61 11.38
CA ALA A 86 23.65 -8.54 12.17
C ALA A 86 23.19 -8.62 13.64
N PRO A 87 24.00 -9.14 14.56
CA PRO A 87 23.62 -9.28 15.98
C PRO A 87 23.22 -7.95 16.64
N VAL A 88 23.73 -6.83 16.14
CA VAL A 88 23.38 -5.49 16.63
C VAL A 88 21.91 -5.14 16.47
N THR A 89 21.17 -5.86 15.61
CA THR A 89 19.75 -5.60 15.34
C THR A 89 18.83 -6.22 16.38
N VAL A 90 19.32 -7.13 17.21
CA VAL A 90 18.51 -7.76 18.27
C VAL A 90 18.01 -6.70 19.25
N GLY A 91 16.72 -6.76 19.57
CA GLY A 91 16.02 -5.80 20.43
C GLY A 91 15.71 -4.46 19.76
N ARG A 92 15.97 -4.31 18.47
CA ARG A 92 15.77 -3.05 17.76
C ARG A 92 14.53 -3.07 16.85
N ARG A 93 14.17 -1.86 16.39
CA ARG A 93 13.06 -1.60 15.48
C ARG A 93 13.58 -0.89 14.24
N TYR A 94 13.16 -1.36 13.04
CA TYR A 94 13.60 -0.77 11.78
C TYR A 94 12.45 -0.55 10.82
N ASN A 95 12.44 0.59 10.15
CA ASN A 95 11.65 0.79 8.94
C ASN A 95 12.39 0.20 7.74
N ILE A 96 11.65 -0.46 6.85
CA ILE A 96 12.16 -0.98 5.58
C ILE A 96 11.31 -0.39 4.45
N THR A 97 11.93 0.43 3.62
CA THR A 97 11.28 1.10 2.47
C THR A 97 12.30 1.43 1.39
N GLY A 98 11.84 1.97 0.25
CA GLY A 98 12.71 2.56 -0.77
C GLY A 98 13.32 3.89 -0.32
N LYS A 99 14.32 4.35 -1.04
CA LYS A 99 15.04 5.60 -0.73
C LYS A 99 14.36 6.88 -1.22
N HIS A 100 13.40 6.75 -2.16
CA HIS A 100 12.76 7.88 -2.80
C HIS A 100 11.34 8.10 -2.29
N PHE A 101 10.93 9.35 -2.29
CA PHE A 101 9.57 9.78 -2.00
C PHE A 101 8.82 10.01 -3.31
N GLN A 102 7.55 9.61 -3.35
CA GLN A 102 6.66 9.86 -4.47
C GLN A 102 5.42 10.61 -3.98
N SER A 103 4.91 11.53 -4.81
CA SER A 103 3.53 11.98 -4.68
C SER A 103 2.60 11.07 -5.47
N ASP A 104 1.29 11.14 -5.21
CA ASP A 104 0.31 10.41 -6.02
C ASP A 104 0.44 10.77 -7.51
N LEU A 105 0.58 12.06 -7.84
CA LEU A 105 0.82 12.51 -9.21
C LEU A 105 2.15 11.99 -9.78
N GLY A 106 3.23 12.02 -8.98
CA GLY A 106 4.54 11.52 -9.42
C GLY A 106 4.52 10.02 -9.72
N TYR A 107 3.78 9.25 -8.93
CA TYR A 107 3.59 7.83 -9.19
C TYR A 107 2.85 7.58 -10.50
N VAL A 108 1.72 8.27 -10.72
CA VAL A 108 0.94 8.13 -11.95
C VAL A 108 1.75 8.56 -13.16
N ALA A 109 2.44 9.70 -13.08
CA ALA A 109 3.29 10.19 -14.16
C ALA A 109 4.41 9.21 -14.53
N THR A 110 5.10 8.63 -13.54
CA THR A 110 6.15 7.63 -13.78
C THR A 110 5.59 6.37 -14.43
N THR A 111 4.42 5.91 -13.97
CA THR A 111 3.79 4.70 -14.50
C THR A 111 3.28 4.92 -15.93
N ALA A 112 2.61 6.06 -16.18
CA ALA A 112 2.10 6.42 -17.50
C ALA A 112 3.24 6.61 -18.52
N ALA A 113 4.33 7.26 -18.13
CA ALA A 113 5.51 7.43 -18.96
C ALA A 113 6.16 6.08 -19.33
N HIS A 114 6.18 5.11 -18.43
CA HIS A 114 6.67 3.76 -18.70
C HIS A 114 5.80 3.04 -19.72
N ILE A 115 4.48 3.11 -19.58
CA ILE A 115 3.51 2.50 -20.51
C ILE A 115 3.49 3.24 -21.86
N GLY A 116 3.87 4.51 -21.88
CA GLY A 116 3.87 5.34 -23.07
C GLY A 116 2.53 5.99 -23.38
N VAL A 117 1.74 6.32 -22.35
CA VAL A 117 0.42 6.94 -22.46
C VAL A 117 0.35 8.27 -21.72
N GLU A 118 -0.55 9.15 -22.17
CA GLU A 118 -0.92 10.36 -21.44
C GLU A 118 -2.12 10.06 -20.54
N PRO A 119 -2.02 10.20 -19.20
CA PRO A 119 -3.10 9.84 -18.30
C PRO A 119 -4.20 10.90 -18.26
N ASP A 120 -5.48 10.49 -18.35
CA ASP A 120 -6.63 11.34 -18.05
C ASP A 120 -6.80 11.45 -16.53
N LEU A 121 -6.32 12.55 -15.94
CA LEU A 121 -6.37 12.78 -14.50
C LEU A 121 -7.69 13.40 -14.07
N ARG A 122 -8.36 12.78 -13.10
CA ARG A 122 -9.58 13.29 -12.46
C ARG A 122 -9.37 13.41 -10.96
N PHE A 123 -9.49 14.62 -10.45
CA PHE A 123 -9.25 14.92 -9.05
C PHE A 123 -10.53 14.77 -8.24
N ILE A 124 -10.45 14.02 -7.13
CA ILE A 124 -11.54 13.87 -6.18
C ILE A 124 -11.36 14.92 -5.09
N PRO A 125 -12.27 15.90 -4.95
CA PRO A 125 -12.15 16.91 -3.90
C PRO A 125 -11.96 16.32 -2.50
N ALA A 126 -11.16 16.96 -1.67
CA ALA A 126 -10.88 16.49 -0.31
C ALA A 126 -12.17 16.30 0.50
N ALA A 127 -13.15 17.18 0.35
CA ALA A 127 -14.45 17.07 1.02
C ALA A 127 -15.21 15.79 0.58
N THR A 128 -15.15 15.43 -0.71
CA THR A 128 -15.74 14.18 -1.22
C THR A 128 -15.01 12.97 -0.64
N MET A 129 -13.69 13.02 -0.54
CA MET A 129 -12.91 11.98 0.10
C MET A 129 -13.25 11.82 1.59
N ASP A 130 -13.45 12.94 2.30
CA ASP A 130 -13.87 12.93 3.70
C ASP A 130 -15.27 12.30 3.84
N SER A 131 -16.22 12.67 2.99
CA SER A 131 -17.57 12.09 2.98
C SER A 131 -17.58 10.59 2.70
N LEU A 132 -16.75 10.12 1.76
CA LEU A 132 -16.54 8.69 1.50
C LEU A 132 -15.95 7.98 2.73
N TRP A 133 -14.99 8.62 3.42
CA TRP A 133 -14.35 8.06 4.60
C TRP A 133 -15.30 7.94 5.79
N ASP A 134 -16.11 8.95 6.01
CA ASP A 134 -17.04 9.01 7.14
C ASP A 134 -18.31 8.21 6.88
N GLY A 135 -18.56 7.83 5.62
CA GLY A 135 -19.73 7.06 5.19
C GLY A 135 -20.95 7.93 4.91
N ASP A 136 -20.76 9.23 4.77
CA ASP A 136 -21.80 10.19 4.39
C ASP A 136 -22.11 10.14 2.89
N LEU A 137 -21.16 9.68 2.11
CA LEU A 137 -21.30 9.36 0.69
C LEU A 137 -20.98 7.88 0.47
N GLU A 138 -21.95 7.15 -0.07
CA GLU A 138 -21.78 5.74 -0.44
C GLU A 138 -21.70 5.61 -1.95
N VAL A 139 -20.77 4.78 -2.43
CA VAL A 139 -20.70 4.30 -3.80
C VAL A 139 -21.13 2.84 -3.78
N GLU A 140 -22.22 2.54 -4.45
CA GLU A 140 -22.87 1.23 -4.39
C GLU A 140 -22.18 0.20 -5.28
N ALA A 141 -21.76 0.62 -6.46
CA ALA A 141 -21.15 -0.24 -7.44
C ALA A 141 -19.76 -0.73 -6.99
N GLY A 142 -19.42 -1.94 -7.37
CA GLY A 142 -18.08 -2.51 -7.11
C GLY A 142 -17.74 -2.77 -5.64
N SER A 143 -18.68 -2.52 -4.72
CA SER A 143 -18.46 -2.74 -3.26
C SER A 143 -18.29 -4.22 -2.88
N THR A 144 -18.52 -5.12 -3.83
CA THR A 144 -18.58 -6.57 -3.63
C THR A 144 -17.35 -7.33 -4.08
N SER A 145 -16.20 -6.69 -4.28
CA SER A 145 -14.97 -7.45 -4.52
C SER A 145 -14.68 -8.34 -3.32
N LYS A 146 -15.29 -9.52 -3.31
CA LYS A 146 -15.11 -10.56 -2.32
C LYS A 146 -13.68 -11.13 -2.32
N ALA A 147 -12.91 -10.84 -3.37
CA ALA A 147 -11.65 -11.50 -3.63
C ALA A 147 -10.55 -11.18 -2.59
N ASN A 148 -10.59 -10.01 -1.94
CA ASN A 148 -9.52 -9.59 -1.03
C ASN A 148 -9.79 -9.82 0.46
N ILE A 149 -10.99 -10.22 0.84
CA ILE A 149 -11.37 -10.39 2.26
C ILE A 149 -11.14 -11.81 2.76
N ASP A 150 -11.00 -12.78 1.87
CA ASP A 150 -10.93 -14.20 2.24
C ASP A 150 -9.54 -14.66 2.71
N ILE A 151 -8.54 -13.81 2.60
CA ILE A 151 -7.20 -14.14 3.04
C ILE A 151 -7.09 -13.88 4.56
N ARG A 152 -7.64 -14.77 5.40
CA ARG A 152 -7.27 -14.93 6.82
C ARG A 152 -8.05 -14.20 7.92
N THR A 153 -9.34 -13.99 7.81
CA THR A 153 -10.12 -13.61 8.99
C THR A 153 -10.93 -14.79 9.54
N SER A 154 -10.77 -15.08 10.83
CA SER A 154 -11.59 -16.10 11.51
C SER A 154 -13.08 -15.73 11.44
N PRO A 155 -14.01 -16.72 11.51
CA PRO A 155 -15.45 -16.46 11.55
C PRO A 155 -15.87 -15.48 12.66
N GLU A 156 -15.12 -15.41 13.75
CA GLU A 156 -15.36 -14.49 14.86
C GLU A 156 -14.94 -13.05 14.56
N ALA A 157 -13.84 -12.86 13.83
CA ALA A 157 -13.44 -11.55 13.33
C ALA A 157 -14.48 -10.99 12.36
N ARG A 158 -15.11 -11.84 11.54
CA ARG A 158 -16.19 -11.44 10.62
C ARG A 158 -17.43 -10.93 11.35
N ARG A 159 -17.80 -11.49 12.49
CA ARG A 159 -18.98 -11.06 13.28
C ARG A 159 -18.76 -9.73 14.00
N ARG A 160 -17.53 -9.37 14.33
CA ARG A 160 -17.17 -8.08 14.95
C ARG A 160 -17.07 -6.92 13.95
N GLN A 161 -17.05 -7.21 12.66
CA GLN A 161 -16.83 -6.25 11.57
C GLN A 161 -18.07 -5.42 11.17
N THR A 162 -19.24 -5.64 11.72
CA THR A 162 -20.46 -4.95 11.27
C THR A 162 -20.46 -3.44 11.53
N SER A 163 -19.72 -2.95 12.53
CA SER A 163 -19.60 -1.51 12.82
C SER A 163 -18.37 -0.85 12.17
N VAL A 164 -17.52 -1.63 11.49
CA VAL A 164 -16.30 -1.19 10.82
C VAL A 164 -16.47 -1.24 9.29
N ARG A 165 -17.67 -1.57 8.81
CA ARG A 165 -17.94 -1.84 7.38
C ARG A 165 -17.51 -0.70 6.46
N HIS A 166 -17.81 0.55 6.80
CA HIS A 166 -17.45 1.70 5.96
C HIS A 166 -15.94 1.94 5.90
N ARG A 167 -15.27 2.01 7.04
CA ARG A 167 -13.81 2.21 7.09
C ARG A 167 -13.02 1.10 6.42
N PHE A 168 -13.53 -0.13 6.50
CA PHE A 168 -12.89 -1.27 5.86
C PHE A 168 -13.11 -1.26 4.34
N ARG A 169 -14.31 -0.91 3.86
CA ARG A 169 -14.61 -0.70 2.44
C ARG A 169 -13.69 0.37 1.85
N PHE A 170 -13.57 1.49 2.54
CA PHE A 170 -12.70 2.58 2.11
C PHE A 170 -11.23 2.14 2.03
N ALA A 171 -10.71 1.43 3.02
CA ALA A 171 -9.34 0.90 3.01
C ALA A 171 -9.08 -0.10 1.86
N THR A 172 -10.12 -0.80 1.38
CA THR A 172 -10.01 -1.69 0.20
C THR A 172 -10.14 -0.95 -1.12
N VAL A 173 -10.72 0.24 -1.12
CA VAL A 173 -10.97 1.05 -2.31
C VAL A 173 -9.84 2.05 -2.57
N MET A 174 -9.23 2.61 -1.53
CA MET A 174 -8.13 3.56 -1.67
C MET A 174 -7.02 3.09 -2.62
N PRO A 175 -6.57 1.83 -2.56
CA PRO A 175 -5.60 1.33 -3.54
C PRO A 175 -6.11 1.34 -4.99
N ARG A 176 -7.41 1.43 -5.21
CA ARG A 176 -8.01 1.52 -6.56
C ARG A 176 -8.01 2.95 -7.09
N LEU A 177 -8.05 3.94 -6.21
CA LEU A 177 -8.07 5.35 -6.59
C LEU A 177 -6.65 5.88 -6.77
N ALA A 178 -5.82 5.66 -5.78
CA ALA A 178 -4.41 6.02 -5.79
C ALA A 178 -3.59 4.91 -5.12
N PRO A 179 -2.29 4.79 -5.42
CA PRO A 179 -1.43 3.78 -4.82
C PRO A 179 -1.21 4.01 -3.32
N ASN A 180 -1.56 5.17 -2.83
CA ASN A 180 -1.35 5.55 -1.45
C ASN A 180 -2.38 4.87 -0.54
N ILE A 181 -1.92 3.97 0.34
CA ILE A 181 -2.75 3.30 1.35
C ILE A 181 -2.99 4.18 2.59
N HIS A 182 -2.38 5.36 2.63
CA HIS A 182 -2.56 6.34 3.68
C HIS A 182 -3.66 7.33 3.29
N ARG A 183 -4.05 8.17 4.25
CA ARG A 183 -5.06 9.19 3.97
C ARG A 183 -4.57 10.16 2.91
N TRP A 184 -5.44 10.54 1.98
CA TRP A 184 -5.23 11.53 0.92
C TRP A 184 -4.76 12.90 1.42
N ASN A 185 -4.92 13.19 2.70
CA ASN A 185 -4.52 14.44 3.36
C ASN A 185 -3.31 14.27 4.29
N ARG A 186 -2.61 13.14 4.23
CA ARG A 186 -1.47 12.88 5.11
C ARG A 186 -0.32 12.22 4.36
N SER A 187 0.78 12.94 4.26
CA SER A 187 2.04 12.38 3.84
C SER A 187 2.62 11.47 4.92
N VAL A 188 3.12 10.30 4.50
CA VAL A 188 3.77 9.35 5.40
C VAL A 188 5.08 8.90 4.78
N VAL A 189 6.16 9.20 5.49
CA VAL A 189 7.53 8.85 5.08
C VAL A 189 8.28 8.23 6.25
N PHE A 190 9.19 7.33 5.96
CA PHE A 190 9.93 6.56 6.94
C PHE A 190 11.44 6.75 6.76
N GLY A 191 12.15 6.99 7.85
CA GLY A 191 13.61 6.99 7.84
C GLY A 191 14.16 5.57 7.87
N ILE A 192 15.17 5.31 7.05
CA ILE A 192 15.88 4.01 6.97
C ILE A 192 17.33 4.10 7.48
N GLU A 193 17.76 5.25 7.96
CA GLU A 193 19.14 5.52 8.34
C GLU A 193 19.63 4.61 9.50
N ALA A 194 18.75 4.21 10.41
CA ALA A 194 19.10 3.29 11.47
C ALA A 194 19.48 1.91 10.90
N LEU A 195 18.69 1.39 9.95
CA LEU A 195 18.98 0.11 9.30
C LEU A 195 20.27 0.15 8.50
N LYS A 196 20.47 1.22 7.72
CA LYS A 196 21.70 1.43 6.94
C LYS A 196 22.96 1.49 7.82
N ARG A 197 22.86 2.14 8.97
CA ARG A 197 23.97 2.25 9.92
C ARG A 197 24.32 0.91 10.58
N ASP A 198 23.30 0.12 10.91
CA ASP A 198 23.44 -1.10 11.69
C ASP A 198 23.68 -2.36 10.82
N THR A 199 23.49 -2.19 9.49
CA THR A 199 23.72 -3.23 8.47
C THR A 199 24.32 -2.60 7.22
N ASP A 200 24.86 -3.40 6.31
CA ASP A 200 25.36 -2.92 5.01
C ASP A 200 24.24 -2.84 3.96
N TRP A 201 22.99 -2.80 4.39
CA TRP A 201 21.86 -2.77 3.47
C TRP A 201 21.54 -1.37 2.98
N GLU A 202 21.28 -1.28 1.66
CA GLU A 202 20.67 -0.13 1.02
C GLU A 202 19.63 -0.57 -0.03
N PRO A 203 18.53 0.19 -0.22
CA PRO A 203 17.60 -0.07 -1.30
C PRO A 203 18.22 0.27 -2.65
N ARG A 204 18.04 -0.61 -3.63
CA ARG A 204 18.66 -0.50 -4.97
C ARG A 204 17.69 0.05 -6.01
N HIS A 205 16.38 -0.24 -5.85
CA HIS A 205 15.37 0.11 -6.81
C HIS A 205 14.84 1.53 -6.58
N ASP A 206 14.66 2.26 -7.66
CA ASP A 206 13.84 3.47 -7.73
C ASP A 206 12.45 3.15 -8.28
N LEU A 207 11.55 4.14 -8.31
CA LEU A 207 10.19 3.92 -8.78
C LEU A 207 10.15 3.45 -10.24
N ALA A 208 10.96 4.02 -11.11
CA ALA A 208 10.97 3.67 -12.53
C ALA A 208 11.36 2.20 -12.75
N SER A 209 12.41 1.72 -12.07
CA SER A 209 12.82 0.31 -12.14
C SER A 209 11.80 -0.63 -11.53
N MET A 210 11.13 -0.22 -10.42
CA MET A 210 10.05 -0.98 -9.82
C MET A 210 8.86 -1.13 -10.77
N VAL A 211 8.45 -0.04 -11.40
CA VAL A 211 7.35 -0.02 -12.38
C VAL A 211 7.70 -0.92 -13.56
N ALA A 212 8.88 -0.75 -14.17
CA ALA A 212 9.29 -1.52 -15.32
C ALA A 212 9.28 -3.03 -15.04
N GLN A 213 9.86 -3.45 -13.92
CA GLN A 213 9.94 -4.86 -13.56
C GLN A 213 8.56 -5.46 -13.23
N THR A 214 7.71 -4.70 -12.54
CA THR A 214 6.39 -5.17 -12.15
C THR A 214 5.43 -5.21 -13.35
N HIS A 215 5.54 -4.25 -14.26
CA HIS A 215 4.75 -4.21 -15.48
C HIS A 215 5.11 -5.36 -16.41
N ALA A 216 6.40 -5.65 -16.61
CA ALA A 216 6.84 -6.81 -17.40
C ALA A 216 6.24 -8.13 -16.84
N TRP A 217 6.25 -8.29 -15.52
CA TRP A 217 5.60 -9.46 -14.91
C TRP A 217 4.06 -9.45 -15.10
N HIS A 218 3.42 -8.28 -15.06
CA HIS A 218 1.99 -8.15 -15.32
C HIS A 218 1.63 -8.60 -16.73
N GLU A 219 2.40 -8.19 -17.73
CA GLU A 219 2.24 -8.63 -19.13
C GLU A 219 2.46 -10.14 -19.29
N GLU A 220 3.53 -10.69 -18.71
CA GLU A 220 3.83 -12.13 -18.74
C GLU A 220 2.69 -12.99 -18.17
N THR A 221 1.97 -12.49 -17.17
CA THR A 221 0.86 -13.20 -16.54
C THR A 221 -0.47 -13.03 -17.25
N GLY A 222 -0.51 -12.25 -18.34
CA GLY A 222 -1.68 -12.03 -19.19
C GLY A 222 -2.68 -11.03 -18.63
N GLY A 223 -2.27 -10.23 -17.65
CA GLY A 223 -3.14 -9.22 -17.05
C GLY A 223 -4.36 -9.80 -16.31
N ARG A 224 -5.26 -8.93 -15.95
CA ARG A 224 -6.57 -9.29 -15.35
C ARG A 224 -7.65 -8.40 -15.92
N GLU A 225 -8.85 -8.95 -16.05
CA GLU A 225 -10.04 -8.12 -16.21
C GLU A 225 -10.41 -7.49 -14.87
N TYR A 226 -10.73 -6.19 -14.90
CA TYR A 226 -11.14 -5.44 -13.73
C TYR A 226 -12.57 -4.94 -13.88
N ASP A 227 -13.33 -5.05 -12.82
CA ASP A 227 -14.60 -4.36 -12.66
C ASP A 227 -14.32 -2.89 -12.31
N TRP A 228 -14.79 -1.97 -13.15
CA TRP A 228 -14.60 -0.52 -13.00
C TRP A 228 -15.83 0.21 -12.46
N ALA A 229 -16.90 -0.52 -12.16
CA ALA A 229 -18.18 0.08 -11.80
C ALA A 229 -18.07 1.07 -10.63
N TYR A 230 -17.18 0.82 -9.66
CA TYR A 230 -16.96 1.75 -8.55
C TYR A 230 -16.40 3.09 -9.02
N GLU A 231 -15.40 3.05 -9.88
CA GLU A 231 -14.76 4.25 -10.42
C GLU A 231 -15.70 5.01 -11.34
N ASP A 232 -16.51 4.29 -12.13
CA ASP A 232 -17.48 4.89 -13.04
C ASP A 232 -18.58 5.62 -12.26
N GLU A 233 -19.14 5.02 -11.21
CA GLU A 233 -20.10 5.66 -10.33
C GLU A 233 -19.50 6.89 -9.62
N LEU A 234 -18.27 6.78 -9.16
CA LEU A 234 -17.58 7.91 -8.52
C LEU A 234 -17.35 9.06 -9.50
N LEU A 235 -17.01 8.76 -10.77
CA LEU A 235 -16.90 9.78 -11.83
C LEU A 235 -18.24 10.46 -12.11
N GLU A 236 -19.37 9.73 -12.11
CA GLU A 236 -20.70 10.31 -12.26
C GLU A 236 -21.06 11.27 -11.11
N ILE A 237 -20.67 10.93 -9.89
CA ILE A 237 -20.88 11.79 -8.72
C ILE A 237 -20.05 13.08 -8.81
N LEU A 238 -18.90 13.03 -9.45
CA LEU A 238 -18.00 14.19 -9.59
C LEU A 238 -18.43 15.14 -10.72
N GLY A 239 -19.23 14.69 -11.67
CA GLY A 239 -19.73 15.46 -12.82
C GLY A 239 -18.69 15.58 -13.91
#